data_f25cf0534a094e4c835a9202cb860541
#
_entry.id   f25cf0534a094e4c835a9202cb860541
#
_cell.length_a   1.000
_cell.length_b   1.000
_cell.length_c   1.000
_cell.angle_alpha   90.00
_cell.angle_beta   90.00
_cell.angle_gamma   90.00
#
_symmetry.space_group_name_H-M   'P 1'
#
loop_
_entity.id
_entity.type
_entity.pdbx_description
1 polymer ?
#
loop_
_entity_poly.entity_id
_entity_poly.type
_entity_poly.pdbx_seq_one_letter_code
_entity_poly.pdbx_strand_id
1 'polypeptide(L)'
;MRLLFASVIIFSLFSLAFGQMKSERSAQNNLEQELKRLENEWLNSYLRGDQQTFDRIVADDFSRTDESGKFATKAEEKALIQAPPASVNASLTNEDMQVRVYGNAAIVTGRIVARVQGSLNFQSRFTDTFIKRGGPWQVVARHYSRIPTERTAINLDPKIYHAYVGQYEIAPTVVLDITKEGERLMSQTSGQPKMDLLPESEVEFFIKGFTAQFVFVRDETGRVTKLIINQEGQRVTAKKLK
;
A
#
# COMPACT_ATOMS: atom_id res chain seq x y z
N MET A 1 3.36 -48.12 49.58
CA MET A 1 4.32 -48.12 48.47
C MET A 1 3.65 -48.00 47.09
N ARG A 2 2.54 -47.23 46.95
CA ARG A 2 1.78 -47.01 45.67
C ARG A 2 1.64 -45.56 45.23
N LEU A 3 2.14 -44.59 45.99
CA LEU A 3 2.02 -43.14 45.69
C LEU A 3 3.23 -42.49 44.99
N LEU A 4 4.39 -43.18 44.96
CA LEU A 4 5.61 -42.65 44.36
C LEU A 4 5.72 -42.86 42.83
N PHE A 5 4.96 -43.80 42.25
CA PHE A 5 5.00 -44.07 40.80
C PHE A 5 4.17 -43.09 39.96
N ALA A 6 3.12 -42.52 40.52
CA ALA A 6 2.27 -41.56 39.77
C ALA A 6 2.95 -40.21 39.53
N SER A 7 3.78 -39.73 40.45
CA SER A 7 4.47 -38.44 40.35
C SER A 7 5.56 -38.43 39.30
N VAL A 8 6.24 -39.54 39.04
CA VAL A 8 7.34 -39.63 38.06
C VAL A 8 6.80 -39.59 36.62
N ILE A 9 5.63 -40.24 36.38
CA ILE A 9 5.02 -40.28 35.04
C ILE A 9 4.47 -38.90 34.62
N ILE A 10 3.90 -38.14 35.54
CA ILE A 10 3.38 -36.79 35.26
C ILE A 10 4.53 -35.83 34.92
N PHE A 11 5.69 -35.92 35.58
CA PHE A 11 6.84 -35.06 35.32
C PHE A 11 7.52 -35.38 33.98
N SER A 12 7.54 -36.65 33.54
CA SER A 12 8.12 -37.06 32.26
C SER A 12 7.23 -36.61 31.06
N LEU A 13 5.90 -36.65 31.20
CA LEU A 13 4.95 -36.18 30.17
C LEU A 13 5.02 -34.65 30.00
N PHE A 14 5.21 -33.89 31.09
CA PHE A 14 5.36 -32.43 31.03
C PHE A 14 6.67 -32.02 30.35
N SER A 15 7.77 -32.74 30.57
CA SER A 15 9.07 -32.47 29.95
C SER A 15 9.06 -32.79 28.46
N LEU A 16 8.37 -33.82 28.01
CA LEU A 16 8.18 -34.17 26.61
C LEU A 16 7.33 -33.10 25.88
N ALA A 17 6.23 -32.67 26.49
CA ALA A 17 5.37 -31.63 25.91
C ALA A 17 6.09 -30.30 25.77
N PHE A 18 6.90 -29.89 26.77
CA PHE A 18 7.72 -28.64 26.69
C PHE A 18 8.83 -28.73 25.62
N GLY A 19 9.46 -29.90 25.45
CA GLY A 19 10.46 -30.12 24.39
C GLY A 19 9.85 -30.05 23.01
N GLN A 20 8.66 -30.60 22.81
CA GLN A 20 7.92 -30.61 21.56
C GLN A 20 7.45 -29.19 21.18
N MET A 21 6.85 -28.46 22.11
CA MET A 21 6.47 -27.04 21.91
C MET A 21 7.66 -26.14 21.53
N LYS A 22 8.83 -26.34 22.15
CA LYS A 22 10.05 -25.59 21.83
C LYS A 22 10.58 -25.93 20.44
N SER A 23 10.50 -27.20 20.04
CA SER A 23 10.91 -27.67 18.72
C SER A 23 10.01 -27.12 17.61
N GLU A 24 8.69 -27.16 17.80
CA GLU A 24 7.71 -26.62 16.86
C GLU A 24 7.86 -25.10 16.69
N ARG A 25 8.05 -24.36 17.78
CA ARG A 25 8.28 -22.91 17.73
C ARG A 25 9.58 -22.56 17.02
N SER A 26 10.64 -23.35 17.20
CA SER A 26 11.91 -23.15 16.48
C SER A 26 11.75 -23.43 14.99
N ALA A 27 11.05 -24.51 14.61
CA ALA A 27 10.76 -24.82 13.21
C ALA A 27 9.91 -23.73 12.54
N GLN A 28 8.92 -23.21 13.24
CA GLN A 28 8.10 -22.09 12.77
C GLN A 28 8.93 -20.83 12.54
N ASN A 29 9.77 -20.45 13.49
CA ASN A 29 10.65 -19.29 13.37
C ASN A 29 11.62 -19.42 12.18
N ASN A 30 12.19 -20.61 11.97
CA ASN A 30 13.07 -20.87 10.82
C ASN A 30 12.34 -20.71 9.49
N LEU A 31 11.10 -21.19 9.41
CA LEU A 31 10.28 -21.07 8.22
C LEU A 31 9.88 -19.60 7.93
N GLU A 32 9.56 -18.85 8.98
CA GLU A 32 9.31 -17.40 8.82
C GLU A 32 10.53 -16.66 8.27
N GLN A 33 11.73 -16.98 8.75
CA GLN A 33 12.97 -16.38 8.26
C GLN A 33 13.26 -16.81 6.82
N GLU A 34 12.99 -18.06 6.45
CA GLU A 34 13.13 -18.54 5.08
C GLU A 34 12.23 -17.75 4.11
N LEU A 35 10.95 -17.58 4.44
CA LEU A 35 10.00 -16.85 3.60
C LEU A 35 10.37 -15.36 3.48
N LYS A 36 10.77 -14.71 4.57
CA LYS A 36 11.27 -13.33 4.54
C LYS A 36 12.53 -13.19 3.68
N ARG A 37 13.42 -14.19 3.71
CA ARG A 37 14.61 -14.21 2.87
C ARG A 37 14.24 -14.35 1.39
N LEU A 38 13.30 -15.22 1.04
CA LEU A 38 12.80 -15.38 -0.34
C LEU A 38 12.18 -14.08 -0.86
N GLU A 39 11.39 -13.38 -0.05
CA GLU A 39 10.83 -12.07 -0.38
C GLU A 39 11.93 -11.04 -0.70
N ASN A 40 12.96 -10.97 0.14
CA ASN A 40 14.07 -10.06 -0.07
C ASN A 40 14.92 -10.42 -1.29
N GLU A 41 15.15 -11.71 -1.54
CA GLU A 41 15.86 -12.17 -2.75
C GLU A 41 15.09 -11.85 -4.01
N TRP A 42 13.77 -12.09 -4.01
CA TRP A 42 12.90 -11.74 -5.12
C TRP A 42 12.91 -10.22 -5.39
N LEU A 43 12.70 -9.40 -4.36
CA LEU A 43 12.74 -7.94 -4.50
C LEU A 43 14.09 -7.45 -5.05
N ASN A 44 15.19 -7.99 -4.54
CA ASN A 44 16.54 -7.62 -4.99
C ASN A 44 16.85 -8.08 -6.42
N SER A 45 16.13 -9.10 -6.95
CA SER A 45 16.29 -9.54 -8.33
C SER A 45 15.97 -8.45 -9.35
N TYR A 46 15.05 -7.55 -9.04
CA TYR A 46 14.72 -6.39 -9.90
C TYR A 46 15.91 -5.43 -10.02
N LEU A 47 16.58 -5.10 -8.91
CA LEU A 47 17.72 -4.18 -8.92
C LEU A 47 18.96 -4.78 -9.58
N ARG A 48 19.07 -6.12 -9.60
CA ARG A 48 20.24 -6.83 -10.17
C ARG A 48 20.02 -7.27 -11.61
N GLY A 49 18.79 -7.19 -12.13
CA GLY A 49 18.44 -7.82 -13.39
C GLY A 49 18.51 -9.35 -13.34
N ASP A 50 18.37 -9.95 -12.15
CA ASP A 50 18.58 -11.38 -11.90
C ASP A 50 17.30 -12.19 -12.17
N GLN A 51 17.10 -12.49 -13.44
CA GLN A 51 15.97 -13.30 -13.89
C GLN A 51 16.04 -14.76 -13.38
N GLN A 52 17.24 -15.29 -13.08
CA GLN A 52 17.39 -16.65 -12.57
C GLN A 52 16.83 -16.78 -11.14
N THR A 53 17.16 -15.84 -10.27
CA THR A 53 16.59 -15.79 -8.91
C THR A 53 15.07 -15.60 -8.96
N PHE A 54 14.58 -14.74 -9.86
CA PHE A 54 13.14 -14.58 -10.07
C PHE A 54 12.47 -15.89 -10.47
N ASP A 55 12.97 -16.60 -11.49
CA ASP A 55 12.39 -17.84 -11.97
C ASP A 55 12.34 -18.95 -10.91
N ARG A 56 13.30 -18.98 -10.01
CA ARG A 56 13.37 -19.93 -8.91
C ARG A 56 12.30 -19.67 -7.83
N ILE A 57 12.02 -18.40 -7.55
CA ILE A 57 11.13 -18.00 -6.44
C ILE A 57 9.69 -17.87 -6.92
N VAL A 58 9.47 -17.41 -8.15
CA VAL A 58 8.14 -17.16 -8.70
C VAL A 58 7.65 -18.39 -9.44
N ALA A 59 6.48 -18.92 -9.06
CA ALA A 59 5.88 -20.09 -9.69
C ALA A 59 5.41 -19.80 -11.13
N ASP A 60 5.29 -20.84 -11.96
CA ASP A 60 4.87 -20.66 -13.36
C ASP A 60 3.41 -20.19 -13.50
N ASP A 61 2.57 -20.54 -12.54
CA ASP A 61 1.18 -20.10 -12.44
C ASP A 61 0.99 -18.81 -11.62
N PHE A 62 2.05 -18.04 -11.42
CA PHE A 62 2.02 -16.78 -10.69
C PHE A 62 1.12 -15.74 -11.33
N SER A 63 0.45 -14.97 -10.48
CA SER A 63 -0.31 -13.80 -10.86
C SER A 63 -0.07 -12.62 -9.92
N ARG A 64 -0.04 -11.40 -10.46
CA ARG A 64 0.00 -10.16 -9.70
C ARG A 64 -1.20 -9.28 -10.04
N THR A 65 -1.82 -8.71 -9.02
CA THR A 65 -2.77 -7.60 -9.18
C THR A 65 -2.15 -6.36 -8.54
N ASP A 66 -2.03 -5.28 -9.31
CA ASP A 66 -1.49 -4.02 -8.81
C ASP A 66 -2.57 -3.09 -8.23
N GLU A 67 -2.17 -1.92 -7.74
CA GLU A 67 -3.04 -0.95 -7.07
C GLU A 67 -4.09 -0.32 -8.01
N SER A 68 -3.92 -0.46 -9.32
CA SER A 68 -4.89 -0.02 -10.34
C SER A 68 -5.88 -1.12 -10.71
N GLY A 69 -5.72 -2.33 -10.16
CA GLY A 69 -6.48 -3.53 -10.52
C GLY A 69 -5.93 -4.24 -11.77
N LYS A 70 -4.78 -3.80 -12.32
CA LYS A 70 -4.18 -4.47 -13.48
C LYS A 70 -3.58 -5.81 -13.07
N PHE A 71 -3.97 -6.84 -13.82
CA PHE A 71 -3.43 -8.19 -13.69
C PHE A 71 -2.14 -8.35 -14.51
N ALA A 72 -1.19 -9.12 -14.01
CA ALA A 72 0.03 -9.52 -14.71
C ALA A 72 0.38 -10.97 -14.42
N THR A 73 0.89 -11.66 -15.44
CA THR A 73 1.43 -13.02 -15.38
C THR A 73 2.91 -13.02 -14.97
N LYS A 74 3.47 -14.22 -14.67
CA LYS A 74 4.92 -14.40 -14.46
C LYS A 74 5.75 -13.82 -15.60
N ALA A 75 5.36 -14.05 -16.86
CA ALA A 75 6.10 -13.60 -18.02
C ALA A 75 6.14 -12.06 -18.12
N GLU A 76 5.00 -11.40 -17.88
CA GLU A 76 4.92 -9.94 -17.86
C GLU A 76 5.71 -9.35 -16.70
N GLU A 77 5.66 -9.98 -15.53
CA GLU A 77 6.44 -9.55 -14.36
C GLU A 77 7.94 -9.72 -14.57
N LYS A 78 8.37 -10.84 -15.18
CA LYS A 78 9.76 -11.12 -15.53
C LYS A 78 10.34 -10.07 -16.50
N ALA A 79 9.52 -9.56 -17.42
CA ALA A 79 9.94 -8.53 -18.36
C ALA A 79 10.35 -7.21 -17.66
N LEU A 80 9.91 -6.98 -16.42
CA LEU A 80 10.26 -5.83 -15.60
C LEU A 80 11.63 -5.99 -14.90
N ILE A 81 12.22 -7.20 -14.91
CA ILE A 81 13.50 -7.50 -14.26
C ILE A 81 14.64 -6.95 -15.11
N GLN A 82 14.96 -5.69 -14.91
CA GLN A 82 16.06 -5.00 -15.58
C GLN A 82 16.82 -4.16 -14.56
N ALA A 83 18.13 -4.37 -14.48
CA ALA A 83 18.97 -3.54 -13.60
C ALA A 83 18.88 -2.06 -14.03
N PRO A 84 18.69 -1.12 -13.10
CA PRO A 84 18.75 0.29 -13.42
C PRO A 84 20.16 0.67 -13.91
N PRO A 85 20.29 1.74 -14.70
CA PRO A 85 21.60 2.26 -15.07
C PRO A 85 22.48 2.51 -13.83
N ALA A 86 23.79 2.26 -13.93
CA ALA A 86 24.74 2.42 -12.82
C ALA A 86 24.77 3.85 -12.23
N SER A 87 24.34 4.86 -12.99
CA SER A 87 24.19 6.26 -12.53
C SER A 87 22.98 6.49 -11.64
N VAL A 88 22.05 5.51 -11.54
CA VAL A 88 20.82 5.62 -10.75
C VAL A 88 21.05 4.91 -9.42
N ASN A 89 21.16 5.69 -8.35
CA ASN A 89 21.15 5.15 -6.98
C ASN A 89 19.71 4.80 -6.58
N ALA A 90 19.33 3.54 -6.83
CA ALA A 90 18.01 3.01 -6.47
C ALA A 90 18.11 1.97 -5.36
N SER A 91 17.17 1.97 -4.45
CA SER A 91 17.00 0.93 -3.44
C SER A 91 15.56 0.45 -3.36
N LEU A 92 15.41 -0.85 -3.13
CA LEU A 92 14.13 -1.50 -2.83
C LEU A 92 14.27 -2.24 -1.50
N THR A 93 13.33 -2.01 -0.58
CA THR A 93 13.32 -2.66 0.73
C THR A 93 11.93 -3.20 1.04
N ASN A 94 11.89 -4.39 1.65
CA ASN A 94 10.70 -4.91 2.29
C ASN A 94 10.73 -4.50 3.76
N GLU A 95 9.68 -3.86 4.22
CA GLU A 95 9.52 -3.40 5.59
C GLU A 95 8.25 -4.01 6.22
N ASP A 96 8.19 -4.08 7.56
CA ASP A 96 7.02 -4.54 8.33
C ASP A 96 6.52 -5.95 7.95
N MET A 97 7.41 -6.84 7.51
CA MET A 97 7.01 -8.18 7.06
C MET A 97 6.46 -9.05 8.17
N GLN A 98 5.27 -9.59 7.95
CA GLN A 98 4.62 -10.59 8.79
C GLN A 98 4.36 -11.86 7.97
N VAL A 99 4.62 -13.01 8.57
CA VAL A 99 4.45 -14.33 7.94
C VAL A 99 3.43 -15.14 8.73
N ARG A 100 2.50 -15.76 8.02
CA ARG A 100 1.52 -16.71 8.57
C ARG A 100 1.57 -17.99 7.74
N VAL A 101 1.81 -19.13 8.40
CA VAL A 101 1.98 -20.42 7.75
C VAL A 101 0.78 -21.31 8.00
N TYR A 102 0.30 -22.00 6.96
CA TYR A 102 -0.85 -22.88 6.94
C TYR A 102 -0.49 -24.18 6.19
N GLY A 103 0.28 -25.04 6.83
CA GLY A 103 0.78 -26.28 6.19
C GLY A 103 1.69 -25.97 5.00
N ASN A 104 1.23 -26.33 3.80
CA ASN A 104 1.96 -26.09 2.54
C ASN A 104 1.68 -24.72 1.90
N ALA A 105 0.91 -23.87 2.55
CA ALA A 105 0.65 -22.51 2.13
C ALA A 105 1.15 -21.51 3.17
N ALA A 106 1.59 -20.34 2.74
CA ALA A 106 1.94 -19.24 3.62
C ALA A 106 1.50 -17.90 3.02
N ILE A 107 1.15 -16.97 3.89
CA ILE A 107 0.85 -15.59 3.53
C ILE A 107 1.94 -14.72 4.12
N VAL A 108 2.58 -13.93 3.27
CA VAL A 108 3.55 -12.89 3.65
C VAL A 108 2.92 -11.54 3.34
N THR A 109 2.82 -10.70 4.34
CA THR A 109 2.38 -9.31 4.16
C THR A 109 3.51 -8.38 4.55
N GLY A 110 3.57 -7.21 3.92
CA GLY A 110 4.60 -6.24 4.22
C GLY A 110 4.38 -4.94 3.45
N ARG A 111 5.42 -4.13 3.43
CA ARG A 111 5.48 -2.87 2.68
C ARG A 111 6.74 -2.86 1.83
N ILE A 112 6.58 -2.65 0.52
CA ILE A 112 7.71 -2.34 -0.36
C ILE A 112 7.93 -0.83 -0.34
N VAL A 113 9.19 -0.43 -0.20
CA VAL A 113 9.63 0.96 -0.28
C VAL A 113 10.72 1.06 -1.34
N ALA A 114 10.47 1.89 -2.35
CA ALA A 114 11.44 2.24 -3.39
C ALA A 114 11.95 3.66 -3.16
N ARG A 115 13.26 3.83 -3.22
CA ARG A 115 13.92 5.14 -3.16
C ARG A 115 14.81 5.32 -4.38
N VAL A 116 14.81 6.53 -4.93
CA VAL A 116 15.72 6.92 -6.02
C VAL A 116 16.45 8.17 -5.57
N GLN A 117 17.78 8.17 -5.66
CA GLN A 117 18.65 9.23 -5.15
C GLN A 117 18.36 9.59 -3.68
N GLY A 118 18.01 8.57 -2.87
CA GLY A 118 17.66 8.74 -1.45
C GLY A 118 16.24 9.23 -1.16
N SER A 119 15.54 9.77 -2.14
CA SER A 119 14.15 10.24 -1.98
C SER A 119 13.15 9.10 -2.15
N LEU A 120 12.06 9.13 -1.37
CA LEU A 120 10.96 8.18 -1.53
C LEU A 120 10.32 8.36 -2.91
N ASN A 121 10.36 7.30 -3.73
CA ASN A 121 9.75 7.28 -5.05
C ASN A 121 8.41 6.56 -5.07
N PHE A 122 8.32 5.45 -4.31
CA PHE A 122 7.15 4.60 -4.30
C PHE A 122 7.07 3.83 -2.99
N GLN A 123 5.87 3.59 -2.49
CA GLN A 123 5.60 2.63 -1.43
C GLN A 123 4.23 1.98 -1.63
N SER A 124 4.15 0.70 -1.31
CA SER A 124 2.92 -0.07 -1.42
C SER A 124 2.88 -1.18 -0.39
N ARG A 125 1.70 -1.52 0.11
CA ARG A 125 1.51 -2.75 0.87
C ARG A 125 1.35 -3.91 -0.09
N PHE A 126 1.90 -5.05 0.30
CA PHE A 126 1.74 -6.28 -0.46
C PHE A 126 1.14 -7.39 0.41
N THR A 127 0.48 -8.32 -0.26
CA THR A 127 0.07 -9.61 0.27
C THR A 127 0.47 -10.66 -0.73
N ASP A 128 1.39 -11.54 -0.32
CA ASP A 128 1.91 -12.62 -1.13
C ASP A 128 1.48 -13.97 -0.59
N THR A 129 1.11 -14.84 -1.50
CA THR A 129 0.79 -16.23 -1.20
C THR A 129 1.92 -17.12 -1.71
N PHE A 130 2.53 -17.84 -0.79
CA PHE A 130 3.53 -18.87 -1.08
C PHE A 130 2.92 -20.25 -0.97
N ILE A 131 3.34 -21.17 -1.84
CA ILE A 131 2.96 -22.58 -1.79
C ILE A 131 4.21 -23.45 -1.92
N LYS A 132 4.22 -24.57 -1.19
CA LYS A 132 5.23 -25.62 -1.28
C LYS A 132 4.63 -26.87 -1.93
N ARG A 133 5.03 -27.15 -3.19
CA ARG A 133 4.51 -28.24 -4.01
C ARG A 133 5.56 -29.35 -4.16
N GLY A 134 5.97 -29.97 -3.03
CA GLY A 134 6.98 -31.05 -3.02
C GLY A 134 8.42 -30.59 -3.28
N GLY A 135 8.68 -29.31 -3.41
CA GLY A 135 9.98 -28.67 -3.63
C GLY A 135 10.19 -27.45 -2.73
N PRO A 136 10.86 -26.42 -3.21
CA PRO A 136 11.02 -25.16 -2.49
C PRO A 136 9.69 -24.39 -2.38
N TRP A 137 9.64 -23.44 -1.49
CA TRP A 137 8.56 -22.44 -1.45
C TRP A 137 8.63 -21.56 -2.69
N GLN A 138 7.48 -21.34 -3.33
CA GLN A 138 7.35 -20.44 -4.46
C GLN A 138 6.13 -19.52 -4.25
N VAL A 139 6.26 -18.26 -4.66
CA VAL A 139 5.15 -17.32 -4.66
C VAL A 139 4.24 -17.61 -5.86
N VAL A 140 2.94 -17.70 -5.62
CA VAL A 140 1.91 -17.97 -6.65
C VAL A 140 1.00 -16.77 -6.89
N ALA A 141 0.91 -15.85 -5.92
CA ALA A 141 0.10 -14.65 -6.09
C ALA A 141 0.70 -13.47 -5.30
N ARG A 142 0.62 -12.27 -5.87
CA ARG A 142 0.91 -10.99 -5.24
C ARG A 142 -0.24 -10.03 -5.45
N HIS A 143 -0.64 -9.37 -4.38
CA HIS A 143 -1.57 -8.26 -4.46
C HIS A 143 -0.94 -7.01 -3.85
N TYR A 144 -1.03 -5.90 -4.56
CA TYR A 144 -0.61 -4.58 -4.05
C TYR A 144 -1.81 -3.76 -3.59
N SER A 145 -1.61 -3.02 -2.51
CA SER A 145 -2.54 -1.99 -2.05
C SER A 145 -1.81 -0.68 -1.87
N ARG A 146 -2.37 0.40 -2.40
CA ARG A 146 -1.79 1.73 -2.26
C ARG A 146 -1.70 2.12 -0.79
N ILE A 147 -0.59 2.74 -0.42
CA ILE A 147 -0.46 3.48 0.84
C ILE A 147 -0.74 4.93 0.50
N PRO A 148 -1.83 5.53 1.03
CA PRO A 148 -2.09 6.93 0.84
C PRO A 148 -0.90 7.76 1.34
N THR A 149 -0.45 8.73 0.55
CA THR A 149 0.52 9.72 1.02
C THR A 149 -0.15 10.55 2.10
N GLU A 150 0.46 10.61 3.29
CA GLU A 150 0.00 11.53 4.32
C GLU A 150 0.21 12.96 3.82
N ARG A 151 -0.90 13.65 3.58
CA ARG A 151 -0.92 15.07 3.25
C ARG A 151 -1.05 15.86 4.54
N THR A 152 -0.24 16.90 4.69
CA THR A 152 -0.28 17.77 5.86
C THR A 152 -0.96 19.08 5.48
N ALA A 153 -2.03 19.40 6.19
CA ALA A 153 -2.69 20.69 6.01
C ALA A 153 -1.80 21.84 6.50
N ILE A 154 -1.76 22.91 5.72
CA ILE A 154 -1.14 24.15 6.13
C ILE A 154 -2.17 25.05 6.84
N ASN A 155 -1.67 26.08 7.53
CA ASN A 155 -2.54 27.08 8.15
C ASN A 155 -2.78 28.22 7.15
N LEU A 156 -4.04 28.43 6.74
CA LEU A 156 -4.44 29.55 5.89
C LEU A 156 -5.40 30.48 6.66
N ASP A 157 -5.37 31.79 6.32
CA ASP A 157 -6.39 32.72 6.80
C ASP A 157 -7.76 32.26 6.27
N PRO A 158 -8.74 31.93 7.15
CA PRO A 158 -10.06 31.45 6.75
C PRO A 158 -10.85 32.46 5.89
N LYS A 159 -10.42 33.71 5.81
CA LYS A 159 -11.02 34.72 4.92
C LYS A 159 -10.86 34.37 3.45
N ILE A 160 -9.76 33.70 3.06
CA ILE A 160 -9.54 33.29 1.68
C ILE A 160 -10.60 32.30 1.18
N TYR A 161 -11.23 31.54 2.08
CA TYR A 161 -12.24 30.55 1.75
C TYR A 161 -13.50 31.13 1.10
N HIS A 162 -13.80 32.41 1.34
CA HIS A 162 -14.92 33.08 0.69
C HIS A 162 -14.81 33.09 -0.85
N ALA A 163 -13.61 33.11 -1.38
CA ALA A 163 -13.37 33.05 -2.82
C ALA A 163 -13.75 31.71 -3.45
N TYR A 164 -13.68 30.63 -2.67
CA TYR A 164 -13.90 29.25 -3.13
C TYR A 164 -15.34 28.79 -2.98
N VAL A 165 -16.11 29.41 -2.08
CA VAL A 165 -17.53 29.08 -1.88
C VAL A 165 -18.30 29.19 -3.19
N GLY A 166 -19.19 28.21 -3.41
CA GLY A 166 -20.07 28.17 -4.58
C GLY A 166 -20.36 26.76 -5.05
N GLN A 167 -21.08 26.68 -6.15
CA GLN A 167 -21.47 25.43 -6.80
C GLN A 167 -20.59 25.17 -8.02
N TYR A 168 -20.12 23.96 -8.15
CA TYR A 168 -19.22 23.52 -9.23
C TYR A 168 -19.83 22.32 -9.95
N GLU A 169 -20.11 22.48 -11.23
CA GLU A 169 -20.65 21.40 -12.08
C GLU A 169 -19.53 20.44 -12.49
N ILE A 170 -19.59 19.21 -11.96
CA ILE A 170 -18.67 18.11 -12.30
C ILE A 170 -19.12 17.42 -13.59
N ALA A 171 -20.41 17.16 -13.70
CA ALA A 171 -21.09 16.56 -14.85
C ALA A 171 -22.54 17.04 -14.90
N PRO A 172 -23.25 16.88 -16.01
CA PRO A 172 -24.68 17.12 -16.07
C PRO A 172 -25.38 16.42 -14.89
N THR A 173 -26.10 17.14 -14.06
CA THR A 173 -26.79 16.64 -12.86
C THR A 173 -25.90 16.34 -11.63
N VAL A 174 -24.58 16.48 -11.70
CA VAL A 174 -23.66 16.26 -10.57
C VAL A 174 -23.00 17.59 -10.19
N VAL A 175 -23.35 18.11 -9.03
CA VAL A 175 -22.85 19.38 -8.50
C VAL A 175 -22.05 19.11 -7.23
N LEU A 176 -20.93 19.76 -7.10
CA LEU A 176 -20.13 19.86 -5.90
C LEU A 176 -20.38 21.22 -5.25
N ASP A 177 -20.94 21.20 -4.08
CA ASP A 177 -21.12 22.38 -3.24
C ASP A 177 -19.87 22.60 -2.38
N ILE A 178 -19.27 23.77 -2.50
CA ILE A 178 -18.21 24.24 -1.62
C ILE A 178 -18.78 25.27 -0.67
N THR A 179 -18.69 25.00 0.62
CA THR A 179 -19.27 25.86 1.67
C THR A 179 -18.21 26.19 2.73
N LYS A 180 -18.40 27.32 3.42
CA LYS A 180 -17.56 27.69 4.57
C LYS A 180 -18.38 27.53 5.87
N GLU A 181 -17.86 26.77 6.80
CA GLU A 181 -18.46 26.53 8.12
C GLU A 181 -17.46 26.93 9.22
N GLY A 182 -17.70 28.07 9.86
CA GLY A 182 -16.74 28.64 10.79
C GLY A 182 -15.40 28.93 10.07
N GLU A 183 -14.34 28.30 10.50
CA GLU A 183 -12.99 28.43 9.91
C GLU A 183 -12.63 27.27 8.96
N ARG A 184 -13.61 26.42 8.59
CA ARG A 184 -13.41 25.26 7.74
C ARG A 184 -14.00 25.47 6.35
N LEU A 185 -13.31 24.95 5.34
CA LEU A 185 -13.85 24.82 3.98
C LEU A 185 -14.40 23.39 3.84
N MET A 186 -15.63 23.27 3.38
CA MET A 186 -16.31 21.99 3.24
C MET A 186 -16.66 21.71 1.79
N SER A 187 -16.69 20.44 1.41
CA SER A 187 -17.17 19.97 0.12
C SER A 187 -18.30 18.97 0.30
N GLN A 188 -19.29 19.05 -0.60
CA GLN A 188 -20.39 18.08 -0.63
C GLN A 188 -20.82 17.84 -2.07
N THR A 189 -20.66 16.62 -2.57
CA THR A 189 -21.29 16.18 -3.82
C THR A 189 -22.74 15.79 -3.54
N SER A 190 -23.63 16.03 -4.51
CA SER A 190 -25.04 15.67 -4.40
C SER A 190 -25.22 14.21 -3.95
N GLY A 191 -25.96 13.99 -2.86
CA GLY A 191 -26.21 12.66 -2.29
C GLY A 191 -25.07 12.07 -1.45
N GLN A 192 -23.95 12.78 -1.27
CA GLN A 192 -22.81 12.34 -0.46
C GLN A 192 -22.71 13.10 0.87
N PRO A 193 -22.04 12.54 1.87
CA PRO A 193 -21.78 13.28 3.11
C PRO A 193 -20.86 14.47 2.87
N LYS A 194 -21.02 15.50 3.71
CA LYS A 194 -20.15 16.67 3.72
C LYS A 194 -18.79 16.32 4.31
N MET A 195 -17.71 16.82 3.68
CA MET A 195 -16.33 16.51 4.04
C MET A 195 -15.48 17.76 4.15
N ASP A 196 -14.49 17.75 5.04
CA ASP A 196 -13.52 18.83 5.20
C ASP A 196 -12.57 18.89 3.99
N LEU A 197 -12.40 20.07 3.40
CA LEU A 197 -11.32 20.39 2.45
C LEU A 197 -10.18 21.02 3.22
N LEU A 198 -9.09 20.29 3.34
CA LEU A 198 -7.88 20.70 4.04
C LEU A 198 -6.90 21.35 3.06
N PRO A 199 -6.33 22.52 3.36
CA PRO A 199 -5.43 23.23 2.44
C PRO A 199 -4.03 22.61 2.40
N GLU A 200 -3.47 22.44 1.19
CA GLU A 200 -2.05 22.17 0.93
C GLU A 200 -1.31 23.42 0.44
N SER A 201 -2.01 24.31 -0.23
CA SER A 201 -1.57 25.64 -0.64
C SER A 201 -2.75 26.60 -0.64
N GLU A 202 -2.55 27.85 -1.08
CA GLU A 202 -3.67 28.79 -1.24
C GLU A 202 -4.74 28.29 -2.20
N VAL A 203 -4.40 27.48 -3.19
CA VAL A 203 -5.33 27.04 -4.23
C VAL A 203 -5.54 25.52 -4.28
N GLU A 204 -4.72 24.76 -3.56
CA GLU A 204 -4.76 23.30 -3.54
C GLU A 204 -5.27 22.77 -2.20
N PHE A 205 -6.21 21.85 -2.28
CA PHE A 205 -6.87 21.26 -1.12
C PHE A 205 -7.02 19.76 -1.27
N PHE A 206 -7.21 19.05 -0.16
CA PHE A 206 -7.43 17.62 -0.14
C PHE A 206 -8.46 17.23 0.93
N ILE A 207 -8.99 16.00 0.82
CA ILE A 207 -9.83 15.37 1.85
C ILE A 207 -8.98 14.28 2.51
N LYS A 208 -8.92 14.28 3.85
CA LYS A 208 -8.14 13.29 4.60
C LYS A 208 -8.64 11.87 4.32
N GLY A 209 -7.74 10.97 3.97
CA GLY A 209 -8.05 9.57 3.63
C GLY A 209 -8.45 9.35 2.17
N PHE A 210 -8.49 10.39 1.34
CA PHE A 210 -8.77 10.29 -0.10
C PHE A 210 -7.56 10.67 -0.93
N THR A 211 -7.45 10.09 -2.13
CA THR A 211 -6.38 10.42 -3.09
C THR A 211 -6.67 11.68 -3.90
N ALA A 212 -7.90 12.18 -3.84
CA ALA A 212 -8.35 13.34 -4.60
C ALA A 212 -7.61 14.62 -4.16
N GLN A 213 -7.18 15.41 -5.16
CA GLN A 213 -6.67 16.75 -5.02
C GLN A 213 -7.63 17.72 -5.68
N PHE A 214 -7.94 18.80 -5.00
CA PHE A 214 -8.86 19.85 -5.43
C PHE A 214 -8.05 21.11 -5.71
N VAL A 215 -8.02 21.59 -6.95
CA VAL A 215 -7.24 22.77 -7.37
C VAL A 215 -8.18 23.86 -7.87
N PHE A 216 -8.34 24.94 -7.10
CA PHE A 216 -9.12 26.11 -7.50
C PHE A 216 -8.35 26.95 -8.49
N VAL A 217 -8.96 27.26 -9.61
CA VAL A 217 -8.35 28.05 -10.69
C VAL A 217 -8.96 29.44 -10.73
N ARG A 218 -8.09 30.45 -10.67
CA ARG A 218 -8.45 31.88 -10.74
C ARG A 218 -8.29 32.41 -12.16
N ASP A 219 -9.11 33.37 -12.53
CA ASP A 219 -8.91 34.18 -13.74
C ASP A 219 -7.91 35.31 -13.50
N GLU A 220 -7.66 36.11 -14.53
CA GLU A 220 -6.73 37.25 -14.49
C GLU A 220 -7.15 38.34 -13.48
N THR A 221 -8.41 38.36 -13.05
CA THR A 221 -8.93 39.29 -12.04
C THR A 221 -8.82 38.72 -10.62
N GLY A 222 -8.31 37.48 -10.47
CA GLY A 222 -8.18 36.75 -9.20
C GLY A 222 -9.45 36.01 -8.74
N ARG A 223 -10.52 36.01 -9.55
CA ARG A 223 -11.75 35.30 -9.22
C ARG A 223 -11.64 33.83 -9.54
N VAL A 224 -12.15 32.98 -8.63
CA VAL A 224 -12.23 31.53 -8.85
C VAL A 224 -13.34 31.23 -9.86
N THR A 225 -12.98 30.60 -10.97
CA THR A 225 -13.90 30.31 -12.09
C THR A 225 -14.14 28.82 -12.29
N LYS A 226 -13.24 27.99 -11.85
CA LYS A 226 -13.35 26.54 -11.97
C LYS A 226 -12.56 25.81 -10.87
N LEU A 227 -12.90 24.56 -10.68
CA LEU A 227 -12.21 23.62 -9.80
C LEU A 227 -11.72 22.44 -10.65
N ILE A 228 -10.48 22.05 -10.48
CA ILE A 228 -9.91 20.83 -11.06
C ILE A 228 -9.81 19.79 -9.96
N ILE A 229 -10.35 18.59 -10.19
CA ILE A 229 -10.25 17.46 -9.29
C ILE A 229 -9.36 16.41 -9.97
N ASN A 230 -8.21 16.15 -9.37
CA ASN A 230 -7.28 15.11 -9.80
C ASN A 230 -7.44 13.91 -8.87
N GLN A 231 -7.82 12.75 -9.40
CA GLN A 231 -7.97 11.53 -8.61
C GLN A 231 -7.56 10.31 -9.46
N GLU A 232 -6.61 9.51 -8.97
CA GLU A 232 -6.19 8.24 -9.59
C GLU A 232 -5.81 8.35 -11.07
N GLY A 233 -5.12 9.44 -11.43
CA GLY A 233 -4.72 9.73 -12.81
C GLY A 233 -5.82 10.32 -13.70
N GLN A 234 -7.06 10.39 -13.21
CA GLN A 234 -8.15 11.10 -13.88
C GLN A 234 -8.17 12.58 -13.48
N ARG A 235 -8.54 13.41 -14.41
CA ARG A 235 -8.70 14.86 -14.22
C ARG A 235 -10.10 15.30 -14.63
N VAL A 236 -10.86 15.80 -13.68
CA VAL A 236 -12.19 16.38 -13.90
C VAL A 236 -12.11 17.90 -13.73
N THR A 237 -12.67 18.65 -14.65
CA THR A 237 -12.78 20.10 -14.55
C THR A 237 -14.22 20.48 -14.27
N ALA A 238 -14.47 21.04 -13.11
CA ALA A 238 -15.80 21.53 -12.69
C ALA A 238 -15.88 23.05 -12.86
N LYS A 239 -16.86 23.51 -13.63
CA LYS A 239 -17.10 24.94 -13.84
C LYS A 239 -17.84 25.51 -12.63
N LYS A 240 -17.40 26.66 -12.12
CA LYS A 240 -18.15 27.40 -11.09
C LYS A 240 -19.43 27.97 -11.67
N LEU A 241 -20.58 27.65 -11.04
CA LEU A 241 -21.89 28.10 -11.47
C LEU A 241 -22.30 29.41 -10.77
N LYS A 242 -22.00 29.49 -9.46
CA LYS A 242 -22.32 30.64 -8.59
C LYS A 242 -21.26 30.75 -7.50
#